data_ca3980ff37ba4526e5024c39dc422adc
#
_entry.id   ca3980ff37ba4526e5024c39dc422adc
#
_cell.length_a   1.000
_cell.length_b   1.000
_cell.length_c   1.000
_cell.angle_alpha   90.00
_cell.angle_beta   90.00
_cell.angle_gamma   90.00
#
_symmetry.space_group_name_H-M   'P 1'
#
loop_
_entity.id
_entity.type
_entity.pdbx_description
1 polymer ?
#
loop_
_entity_poly.entity_id
_entity_poly.type
_entity_poly.pdbx_seq_one_letter_code
_entity_poly.pdbx_strand_id
1 'polypeptide(L)'
;MAGSITLRLFLLGAFASQAMASCAYGTLLHPRAEGKVEVNTFGYTGKTGPTSWLFLDPEANAMCATGTNQSPIDMVAGENAMVPASQLNLEIPDMTEGTEFENLGTTVEVVAGQGSMRFGNTSYTLQQFHFHLPSEHLDAGKSMAMEMHMVWESADSQIAVVGVFIDVEDGAGGSPAGNSTSSQPPASTPQARKRDSFKMRRSVPHNHDHDKRQLPGVGGSFFHVNAPTTAATTPSNLLETVFGSVGEISEPGTLTKTKSLNMAELVSTLAAGSFQTYEGSLTTPPCSEGVRWLVSDQKLSIKTSTFHSVQSVIGFNSRFPQGALGEPNTLDALAKMVR
;
A
#
# COMPACT_ATOMS: atom_id res chain seq x y z
N MET A 1 -32.07 -23.47 64.70
CA MET A 1 -32.24 -22.40 63.72
C MET A 1 -30.86 -22.16 63.05
N ALA A 2 -30.67 -22.78 61.90
CA ALA A 2 -29.42 -22.66 61.15
C ALA A 2 -29.70 -21.84 59.89
N GLY A 3 -29.16 -20.62 59.86
CA GLY A 3 -29.30 -19.73 58.71
C GLY A 3 -28.24 -20.05 57.65
N SER A 4 -28.69 -20.45 56.46
CA SER A 4 -27.86 -20.70 55.29
C SER A 4 -27.52 -19.40 54.60
N ILE A 5 -26.24 -19.02 54.57
CA ILE A 5 -25.76 -17.88 53.80
C ILE A 5 -25.39 -18.35 52.40
N THR A 6 -26.19 -17.94 51.43
CA THR A 6 -25.94 -18.20 50.00
C THR A 6 -25.00 -17.15 49.45
N LEU A 7 -23.74 -17.54 49.18
CA LEU A 7 -22.73 -16.70 48.52
C LEU A 7 -23.03 -16.63 47.03
N ARG A 8 -23.50 -15.50 46.51
CA ARG A 8 -23.67 -15.26 45.09
C ARG A 8 -22.34 -14.78 44.51
N LEU A 9 -21.68 -15.66 43.75
CA LEU A 9 -20.51 -15.31 42.95
C LEU A 9 -20.98 -14.49 41.73
N PHE A 10 -20.67 -13.22 41.70
CA PHE A 10 -20.79 -12.43 40.48
C PHE A 10 -19.56 -12.70 39.59
N LEU A 11 -19.72 -13.44 38.51
CA LEU A 11 -18.77 -13.47 37.42
C LEU A 11 -18.85 -12.12 36.69
N LEU A 12 -17.87 -11.23 36.92
CA LEU A 12 -17.59 -10.15 36.02
C LEU A 12 -16.95 -10.76 34.76
N GLY A 13 -17.73 -10.92 33.70
CA GLY A 13 -17.24 -11.16 32.38
C GLY A 13 -16.54 -9.88 31.88
N ALA A 14 -15.24 -9.92 31.82
CA ALA A 14 -14.48 -8.90 31.09
C ALA A 14 -14.79 -9.06 29.60
N PHE A 15 -15.68 -8.26 29.07
CA PHE A 15 -15.81 -8.07 27.61
C PHE A 15 -14.55 -7.31 27.19
N ALA A 16 -13.56 -8.02 26.68
CA ALA A 16 -12.52 -7.39 25.88
C ALA A 16 -13.22 -6.90 24.60
N SER A 17 -13.48 -5.60 24.52
CA SER A 17 -13.84 -4.96 23.27
C SER A 17 -12.62 -5.05 22.36
N GLN A 18 -12.64 -5.99 21.42
CA GLN A 18 -11.66 -6.01 20.35
C GLN A 18 -11.93 -4.79 19.49
N ALA A 19 -10.99 -3.84 19.49
CA ALA A 19 -11.01 -2.72 18.58
C ALA A 19 -10.83 -3.26 17.16
N MET A 20 -11.84 -3.07 16.33
CA MET A 20 -11.94 -3.63 15.00
C MET A 20 -11.31 -2.69 13.98
N ALA A 21 -10.34 -3.16 13.24
CA ALA A 21 -9.65 -2.44 12.18
C ALA A 21 -10.53 -2.30 10.93
N SER A 22 -10.78 -1.08 10.45
CA SER A 22 -11.81 -0.84 9.45
C SER A 22 -11.46 -1.22 8.01
N CYS A 23 -10.19 -1.31 7.60
CA CYS A 23 -9.83 -1.76 6.25
C CYS A 23 -9.57 -3.27 6.11
N ALA A 24 -9.14 -3.95 7.17
CA ALA A 24 -9.00 -5.41 7.14
C ALA A 24 -10.23 -6.14 7.67
N TYR A 25 -11.05 -5.45 8.48
CA TYR A 25 -12.16 -6.04 9.22
C TYR A 25 -13.54 -5.49 8.84
N GLY A 26 -13.61 -4.43 7.99
CA GLY A 26 -14.86 -3.69 7.79
C GLY A 26 -15.94 -4.42 7.04
N THR A 27 -15.61 -5.45 6.25
CA THR A 27 -16.54 -5.94 5.24
C THR A 27 -17.10 -7.33 5.47
N LEU A 28 -16.32 -8.32 5.90
CA LEU A 28 -16.81 -9.69 6.08
C LEU A 28 -16.91 -10.16 7.52
N LEU A 29 -16.19 -9.53 8.45
CA LEU A 29 -16.14 -9.96 9.85
C LEU A 29 -17.30 -9.40 10.69
N HIS A 30 -18.07 -8.45 10.16
CA HIS A 30 -19.29 -7.94 10.79
C HIS A 30 -20.49 -8.09 9.89
N PRO A 31 -21.59 -8.70 10.39
CA PRO A 31 -22.85 -8.70 9.68
C PRO A 31 -23.29 -7.25 9.45
N ARG A 32 -23.32 -6.83 8.20
CA ARG A 32 -23.83 -5.51 7.83
C ARG A 32 -25.36 -5.47 8.00
N ALA A 33 -25.87 -4.30 8.37
CA ALA A 33 -27.26 -4.03 8.09
C ALA A 33 -27.44 -4.04 6.55
N GLU A 34 -28.34 -4.87 6.03
CA GLU A 34 -28.57 -5.01 4.59
C GLU A 34 -28.53 -3.67 3.86
N GLY A 35 -27.65 -3.57 2.84
CA GLY A 35 -27.56 -2.45 1.92
C GLY A 35 -26.83 -1.20 2.43
N LYS A 36 -26.08 -1.26 3.54
CA LYS A 36 -25.24 -0.13 4.00
C LYS A 36 -23.76 -0.52 4.02
N VAL A 37 -22.95 0.24 3.28
CA VAL A 37 -21.51 0.22 3.39
C VAL A 37 -21.10 1.19 4.49
N GLU A 38 -20.26 0.71 5.43
CA GLU A 38 -19.72 1.56 6.48
C GLU A 38 -18.59 2.42 5.92
N VAL A 39 -18.71 3.75 6.11
CA VAL A 39 -17.70 4.70 5.65
C VAL A 39 -16.65 4.90 6.73
N ASN A 40 -15.38 4.81 6.37
CA ASN A 40 -14.27 5.01 7.28
C ASN A 40 -14.27 6.43 7.88
N THR A 41 -13.92 6.52 9.17
CA THR A 41 -13.84 7.80 9.90
C THR A 41 -12.48 8.48 9.80
N PHE A 42 -11.47 7.77 9.30
CA PHE A 42 -10.15 8.31 8.99
C PHE A 42 -10.03 8.70 7.51
N GLY A 43 -8.96 9.41 7.17
CA GLY A 43 -8.61 9.76 5.80
C GLY A 43 -7.09 9.81 5.63
N TYR A 44 -6.64 10.37 4.52
CA TYR A 44 -5.21 10.42 4.19
C TYR A 44 -4.63 11.83 4.15
N THR A 45 -5.44 12.85 4.41
CA THR A 45 -5.02 14.25 4.37
C THR A 45 -5.51 15.04 5.60
N GLY A 46 -4.79 16.11 5.92
CA GLY A 46 -5.19 17.05 6.98
C GLY A 46 -5.34 16.38 8.35
N LYS A 47 -6.40 16.73 9.07
CA LYS A 47 -6.64 16.28 10.45
C LYS A 47 -7.04 14.81 10.58
N THR A 48 -7.45 14.18 9.48
CA THR A 48 -7.80 12.76 9.45
C THR A 48 -6.73 11.90 8.81
N GLY A 49 -5.59 12.51 8.39
CA GLY A 49 -4.49 11.81 7.73
C GLY A 49 -3.56 11.05 8.68
N PRO A 50 -2.59 10.29 8.13
CA PRO A 50 -1.73 9.36 8.87
C PRO A 50 -0.97 9.96 10.04
N THR A 51 -0.58 11.22 9.97
CA THR A 51 0.10 11.93 11.07
C THR A 51 -0.84 12.27 12.25
N SER A 52 -2.13 12.11 12.05
CA SER A 52 -3.16 12.47 13.04
C SER A 52 -3.99 11.28 13.50
N TRP A 53 -3.79 10.08 12.94
CA TRP A 53 -4.61 8.90 13.25
C TRP A 53 -4.65 8.55 14.74
N LEU A 54 -3.52 8.70 15.46
CA LEU A 54 -3.51 8.56 16.92
C LEU A 54 -4.59 9.40 17.61
N PHE A 55 -4.82 10.63 17.14
CA PHE A 55 -5.74 11.58 17.77
C PHE A 55 -7.21 11.36 17.40
N LEU A 56 -7.51 10.52 16.42
CA LEU A 56 -8.88 10.14 16.09
C LEU A 56 -9.45 9.20 17.15
N ASP A 57 -8.65 8.28 17.66
CA ASP A 57 -8.92 7.41 18.78
C ASP A 57 -7.59 7.03 19.44
N PRO A 58 -7.16 7.75 20.50
CA PRO A 58 -5.85 7.54 21.11
C PRO A 58 -5.63 6.16 21.74
N GLU A 59 -6.70 5.49 22.14
CA GLU A 59 -6.63 4.14 22.70
C GLU A 59 -6.51 3.08 21.61
N ALA A 60 -7.41 3.09 20.66
CA ALA A 60 -7.44 2.12 19.57
C ALA A 60 -6.24 2.32 18.60
N ASN A 61 -5.88 3.56 18.28
CA ASN A 61 -4.89 3.90 17.25
C ASN A 61 -3.48 4.14 17.80
N ALA A 62 -3.19 3.73 19.04
CA ALA A 62 -1.87 3.94 19.65
C ALA A 62 -0.72 3.41 18.77
N MET A 63 -0.92 2.24 18.15
CA MET A 63 0.09 1.59 17.31
C MET A 63 0.44 2.42 16.05
N CYS A 64 -0.45 3.28 15.56
CA CYS A 64 -0.14 4.15 14.41
C CYS A 64 1.02 5.12 14.68
N ALA A 65 1.27 5.46 15.95
CA ALA A 65 2.33 6.37 16.33
C ALA A 65 3.44 5.73 17.20
N THR A 66 3.24 4.51 17.72
CA THR A 66 4.19 3.88 18.63
C THR A 66 4.68 2.51 18.15
N GLY A 67 4.01 1.89 17.19
CA GLY A 67 4.39 0.61 16.65
C GLY A 67 5.77 0.65 15.96
N THR A 68 6.54 -0.43 16.09
CA THR A 68 7.90 -0.53 15.57
C THR A 68 8.04 -1.45 14.36
N ASN A 69 7.00 -2.24 14.07
CA ASN A 69 6.92 -3.10 12.87
C ASN A 69 5.76 -2.63 11.99
N GLN A 70 5.86 -1.40 11.54
CA GLN A 70 4.77 -0.74 10.81
C GLN A 70 4.91 -0.90 9.29
N SER A 71 3.77 -0.87 8.60
CA SER A 71 3.64 -0.91 7.15
C SER A 71 3.04 0.40 6.61
N PRO A 72 3.30 0.76 5.34
CA PRO A 72 4.15 0.10 4.35
C PRO A 72 5.64 0.37 4.54
N ILE A 73 6.51 -0.36 3.81
CA ILE A 73 7.96 -0.14 3.79
C ILE A 73 8.48 -0.04 2.34
N ASP A 74 9.74 0.31 2.18
CA ASP A 74 10.42 0.21 0.89
C ASP A 74 10.84 -1.25 0.64
N MET A 75 10.45 -1.81 -0.49
CA MET A 75 10.73 -3.20 -0.89
C MET A 75 12.05 -3.26 -1.65
N VAL A 76 13.15 -3.32 -0.91
CA VAL A 76 14.49 -3.39 -1.49
C VAL A 76 14.92 -4.85 -1.67
N ALA A 77 15.37 -5.18 -2.88
CA ALA A 77 15.81 -6.54 -3.19
C ALA A 77 16.99 -6.98 -2.29
N GLY A 78 16.83 -8.12 -1.63
CA GLY A 78 17.84 -8.69 -0.72
C GLY A 78 17.70 -8.25 0.74
N GLU A 79 16.85 -7.30 1.08
CA GLU A 79 16.59 -6.91 2.47
C GLU A 79 15.50 -7.78 3.12
N ASN A 80 14.54 -8.23 2.33
CA ASN A 80 13.47 -9.10 2.79
C ASN A 80 13.63 -10.53 2.28
N ALA A 81 13.10 -11.50 3.01
CA ALA A 81 13.09 -12.89 2.57
C ALA A 81 12.21 -13.04 1.31
N MET A 82 12.66 -13.90 0.38
CA MET A 82 11.93 -14.21 -0.85
C MET A 82 11.20 -15.55 -0.71
N VAL A 83 9.94 -15.60 -1.10
CA VAL A 83 9.08 -16.78 -1.13
C VAL A 83 8.65 -17.05 -2.56
N PRO A 84 9.05 -18.17 -3.18
CA PRO A 84 8.53 -18.56 -4.49
C PRO A 84 7.02 -18.74 -4.45
N ALA A 85 6.31 -18.30 -5.47
CA ALA A 85 4.85 -18.41 -5.57
C ALA A 85 4.35 -19.86 -5.40
N SER A 86 5.14 -20.85 -5.86
CA SER A 86 4.82 -22.28 -5.71
C SER A 86 4.68 -22.76 -4.27
N GLN A 87 5.21 -22.01 -3.29
CA GLN A 87 5.07 -22.35 -1.88
C GLN A 87 3.74 -21.86 -1.26
N LEU A 88 3.04 -20.95 -1.93
CA LEU A 88 1.81 -20.37 -1.40
C LEU A 88 0.56 -21.21 -1.70
N ASN A 89 0.61 -22.10 -2.68
CA ASN A 89 -0.56 -22.86 -3.14
C ASN A 89 -1.78 -21.94 -3.31
N LEU A 90 -1.58 -20.84 -4.03
CA LEU A 90 -2.59 -19.81 -4.20
C LEU A 90 -3.66 -20.27 -5.18
N GLU A 91 -4.89 -20.33 -4.74
CA GLU A 91 -6.06 -20.68 -5.55
C GLU A 91 -7.18 -19.66 -5.30
N ILE A 92 -7.66 -19.02 -6.35
CA ILE A 92 -8.80 -18.10 -6.29
C ILE A 92 -9.74 -18.50 -7.42
N PRO A 93 -10.93 -19.02 -7.10
CA PRO A 93 -11.90 -19.39 -8.14
C PRO A 93 -12.47 -18.15 -8.81
N ASP A 94 -12.92 -18.33 -10.06
CA ASP A 94 -13.61 -17.27 -10.80
C ASP A 94 -14.92 -16.88 -10.10
N MET A 95 -15.22 -15.59 -10.11
CA MET A 95 -16.45 -15.03 -9.56
C MET A 95 -17.45 -14.82 -10.71
N THR A 96 -18.04 -15.93 -11.18
CA THR A 96 -18.85 -15.99 -12.42
C THR A 96 -20.08 -15.09 -12.39
N GLU A 97 -20.67 -14.90 -11.18
CA GLU A 97 -21.82 -14.03 -10.98
C GLU A 97 -21.43 -12.58 -10.68
N GLY A 98 -20.12 -12.26 -10.68
CA GLY A 98 -19.59 -11.04 -10.12
C GLY A 98 -19.70 -11.03 -8.59
N THR A 99 -19.28 -9.94 -7.95
CA THR A 99 -19.31 -9.81 -6.50
C THR A 99 -19.54 -8.35 -6.07
N GLU A 100 -19.76 -8.12 -4.79
CA GLU A 100 -19.94 -6.77 -4.25
C GLU A 100 -18.69 -5.93 -4.43
N PHE A 101 -18.90 -4.70 -4.86
CA PHE A 101 -17.87 -3.69 -5.07
C PHE A 101 -18.32 -2.40 -4.40
N GLU A 102 -17.53 -1.88 -3.47
CA GLU A 102 -17.93 -0.91 -2.49
C GLU A 102 -17.01 0.29 -2.41
N ASN A 103 -17.58 1.45 -2.05
CA ASN A 103 -16.82 2.66 -1.73
C ASN A 103 -16.83 2.92 -0.22
N LEU A 104 -15.70 2.67 0.44
CA LEU A 104 -15.51 2.86 1.89
C LEU A 104 -15.19 4.32 2.26
N GLY A 105 -15.21 5.24 1.29
CA GLY A 105 -14.82 6.64 1.48
C GLY A 105 -13.32 6.90 1.52
N THR A 106 -12.51 5.88 1.73
CA THR A 106 -11.04 5.95 1.72
C THR A 106 -10.42 5.06 0.65
N THR A 107 -11.15 4.08 0.15
CA THR A 107 -10.79 3.18 -0.94
C THR A 107 -12.04 2.58 -1.54
N VAL A 108 -11.90 1.87 -2.65
CA VAL A 108 -12.92 0.95 -3.15
C VAL A 108 -12.45 -0.49 -2.90
N GLU A 109 -13.41 -1.35 -2.54
CA GLU A 109 -13.15 -2.72 -2.10
C GLU A 109 -14.01 -3.72 -2.86
N VAL A 110 -13.41 -4.83 -3.27
CA VAL A 110 -14.11 -5.99 -3.85
C VAL A 110 -14.21 -7.07 -2.78
N VAL A 111 -15.43 -7.44 -2.42
CA VAL A 111 -15.71 -8.50 -1.46
C VAL A 111 -15.50 -9.84 -2.15
N ALA A 112 -14.55 -10.65 -1.67
CA ALA A 112 -14.21 -11.95 -2.30
C ALA A 112 -14.84 -13.15 -1.56
N GLY A 113 -14.55 -13.32 -0.28
CA GLY A 113 -15.10 -14.37 0.57
C GLY A 113 -14.78 -15.80 0.14
N GLN A 114 -13.90 -15.98 -0.86
CA GLN A 114 -13.53 -17.27 -1.42
C GLN A 114 -12.09 -17.24 -1.96
N GLY A 115 -11.46 -18.40 -1.99
CA GLY A 115 -10.05 -18.57 -2.37
C GLY A 115 -9.24 -19.09 -1.19
N SER A 116 -8.14 -19.77 -1.48
CA SER A 116 -7.25 -20.34 -0.48
C SER A 116 -5.79 -19.99 -0.78
N MET A 117 -5.04 -19.75 0.27
CA MET A 117 -3.60 -19.58 0.23
C MET A 117 -2.98 -20.27 1.43
N ARG A 118 -1.78 -20.81 1.27
CA ARG A 118 -1.02 -21.39 2.36
C ARG A 118 0.33 -20.69 2.49
N PHE A 119 0.67 -20.26 3.70
CA PHE A 119 2.00 -19.77 4.01
C PHE A 119 2.54 -20.50 5.26
N GLY A 120 3.65 -21.20 5.09
CA GLY A 120 4.16 -22.10 6.12
C GLY A 120 3.15 -23.20 6.47
N ASN A 121 2.73 -23.26 7.73
CA ASN A 121 1.72 -24.20 8.21
C ASN A 121 0.32 -23.61 8.31
N THR A 122 0.15 -22.31 8.02
CA THR A 122 -1.13 -21.63 8.16
C THR A 122 -1.85 -21.57 6.81
N SER A 123 -3.13 -21.90 6.83
CA SER A 123 -4.03 -21.76 5.68
C SER A 123 -4.90 -20.53 5.86
N TYR A 124 -5.09 -19.78 4.79
CA TYR A 124 -5.82 -18.51 4.77
C TYR A 124 -6.92 -18.56 3.71
N THR A 125 -8.00 -17.83 3.97
CA THR A 125 -9.09 -17.58 3.01
C THR A 125 -9.08 -16.13 2.58
N LEU A 126 -9.23 -15.84 1.28
CA LEU A 126 -9.32 -14.49 0.76
C LEU A 126 -10.64 -13.85 1.22
N GLN A 127 -10.53 -12.72 1.88
CA GLN A 127 -11.69 -11.97 2.38
C GLN A 127 -12.12 -10.89 1.38
N GLN A 128 -11.18 -10.06 0.95
CA GLN A 128 -11.43 -8.91 0.08
C GLN A 128 -10.13 -8.48 -0.60
N PHE A 129 -10.25 -7.60 -1.60
CA PHE A 129 -9.11 -6.82 -2.10
C PHE A 129 -9.52 -5.38 -2.38
N HIS A 130 -8.60 -4.46 -2.09
CA HIS A 130 -8.80 -3.02 -2.20
C HIS A 130 -7.57 -2.33 -2.79
N PHE A 131 -7.64 -1.01 -3.00
CA PHE A 131 -6.66 -0.31 -3.82
C PHE A 131 -6.15 0.97 -3.18
N HIS A 132 -4.89 1.25 -3.41
CA HIS A 132 -4.20 2.47 -2.98
C HIS A 132 -3.63 3.24 -4.17
N LEU A 133 -3.72 4.58 -4.11
CA LEU A 133 -3.19 5.53 -5.08
C LEU A 133 -2.44 6.65 -4.37
N PRO A 134 -1.11 6.82 -4.65
CA PRO A 134 -0.21 5.88 -5.31
C PRO A 134 -0.01 4.61 -4.50
N SER A 135 0.95 3.73 -4.88
CA SER A 135 1.32 2.57 -4.08
C SER A 135 1.74 2.98 -2.68
N GLU A 136 1.43 2.14 -1.68
CA GLU A 136 1.87 2.34 -0.30
C GLU A 136 3.29 1.84 -0.09
N HIS A 137 3.61 0.62 -0.57
CA HIS A 137 4.98 0.17 -0.64
C HIS A 137 5.74 0.92 -1.74
N LEU A 138 7.05 1.06 -1.53
CA LEU A 138 7.95 1.50 -2.59
C LEU A 138 8.64 0.28 -3.22
N ASP A 139 8.95 0.37 -4.51
CA ASP A 139 9.76 -0.61 -5.24
C ASP A 139 11.17 -0.03 -5.43
N ALA A 140 12.09 -0.35 -4.52
CA ALA A 140 13.44 0.21 -4.46
C ALA A 140 13.44 1.76 -4.55
N GLY A 141 12.69 2.39 -3.66
CA GLY A 141 12.55 3.86 -3.56
C GLY A 141 11.58 4.48 -4.55
N LYS A 142 10.90 3.69 -5.39
CA LYS A 142 9.95 4.18 -6.40
C LYS A 142 8.51 3.89 -6.00
N SER A 143 7.66 4.90 -6.02
CA SER A 143 6.22 4.72 -5.92
C SER A 143 5.66 4.33 -7.28
N MET A 144 4.75 3.33 -7.29
CA MET A 144 4.00 2.92 -8.47
C MET A 144 2.67 3.67 -8.55
N ALA A 145 2.01 3.62 -9.70
CA ALA A 145 0.75 4.34 -9.89
C ALA A 145 -0.34 3.92 -8.91
N MET A 146 -0.43 2.62 -8.62
CA MET A 146 -1.37 2.04 -7.67
C MET A 146 -0.78 0.79 -7.01
N GLU A 147 -1.45 0.33 -5.96
CA GLU A 147 -1.20 -0.97 -5.33
C GLU A 147 -2.54 -1.62 -4.95
N MET A 148 -2.65 -2.92 -5.21
CA MET A 148 -3.76 -3.74 -4.74
C MET A 148 -3.32 -4.52 -3.51
N HIS A 149 -4.12 -4.47 -2.45
CA HIS A 149 -3.97 -5.30 -1.26
C HIS A 149 -5.05 -6.36 -1.22
N MET A 150 -4.65 -7.62 -1.23
CA MET A 150 -5.54 -8.76 -1.06
C MET A 150 -5.43 -9.24 0.38
N VAL A 151 -6.50 -9.13 1.14
CA VAL A 151 -6.54 -9.46 2.57
C VAL A 151 -7.01 -10.89 2.77
N TRP A 152 -6.19 -11.66 3.46
CA TRP A 152 -6.39 -13.07 3.76
C TRP A 152 -6.47 -13.29 5.26
N GLU A 153 -7.38 -14.15 5.71
CA GLU A 153 -7.54 -14.48 7.12
C GLU A 153 -7.50 -15.99 7.35
N SER A 154 -6.80 -16.40 8.40
CA SER A 154 -6.77 -17.79 8.86
C SER A 154 -7.91 -18.09 9.82
N ALA A 155 -8.16 -19.37 10.09
CA ALA A 155 -9.14 -19.80 11.08
C ALA A 155 -8.86 -19.29 12.51
N ASP A 156 -7.59 -18.95 12.79
CA ASP A 156 -7.13 -18.40 14.08
C ASP A 156 -7.03 -16.86 14.03
N SER A 157 -7.70 -16.22 13.05
CA SER A 157 -7.72 -14.77 12.84
C SER A 157 -6.33 -14.14 12.63
N GLN A 158 -5.37 -14.91 12.10
CA GLN A 158 -4.11 -14.34 11.62
C GLN A 158 -4.35 -13.68 10.26
N ILE A 159 -3.80 -12.51 10.07
CA ILE A 159 -3.93 -11.76 8.82
C ILE A 159 -2.67 -11.90 7.97
N ALA A 160 -2.86 -12.21 6.70
CA ALA A 160 -1.84 -12.05 5.67
C ALA A 160 -2.36 -11.11 4.58
N VAL A 161 -1.47 -10.32 3.99
CA VAL A 161 -1.81 -9.43 2.87
C VAL A 161 -0.86 -9.71 1.71
N VAL A 162 -1.44 -9.93 0.54
CA VAL A 162 -0.69 -9.98 -0.72
C VAL A 162 -0.78 -8.60 -1.37
N GLY A 163 0.37 -7.92 -1.47
CA GLY A 163 0.51 -6.64 -2.16
C GLY A 163 0.92 -6.85 -3.62
N VAL A 164 0.27 -6.17 -4.55
CA VAL A 164 0.55 -6.23 -5.98
C VAL A 164 0.62 -4.83 -6.55
N PHE A 165 1.78 -4.43 -7.06
CA PHE A 165 1.93 -3.15 -7.73
C PHE A 165 1.16 -3.10 -9.05
N ILE A 166 0.57 -1.94 -9.33
CA ILE A 166 -0.17 -1.68 -10.57
C ILE A 166 0.44 -0.46 -11.24
N ASP A 167 0.81 -0.62 -12.52
CA ASP A 167 1.32 0.46 -13.35
C ASP A 167 0.26 0.92 -14.36
N VAL A 168 0.54 2.01 -15.07
CA VAL A 168 -0.36 2.54 -16.10
C VAL A 168 0.26 2.29 -17.47
N GLU A 169 -0.44 1.52 -18.30
CA GLU A 169 0.00 1.18 -19.65
C GLU A 169 -1.17 1.12 -20.63
N ASP A 170 -1.03 1.77 -21.77
CA ASP A 170 -2.06 1.77 -22.82
C ASP A 170 -1.86 0.64 -23.86
N GLY A 171 -0.92 -0.30 -23.60
CA GLY A 171 -0.54 -1.36 -24.51
C GLY A 171 0.41 -0.90 -25.63
N ALA A 172 1.12 -1.84 -26.25
CA ALA A 172 2.10 -1.56 -27.32
C ALA A 172 1.42 -1.19 -28.66
N GLY A 173 0.59 -0.14 -28.67
CA GLY A 173 -0.17 0.31 -29.84
C GLY A 173 -0.39 1.80 -29.94
N GLY A 174 0.05 2.58 -29.00
CA GLY A 174 -0.25 4.01 -28.91
C GLY A 174 0.89 4.90 -28.43
N SER A 175 2.10 4.77 -28.97
CA SER A 175 3.00 5.92 -28.92
C SER A 175 2.50 6.95 -29.94
N PRO A 176 2.00 8.12 -29.52
CA PRO A 176 1.97 9.23 -30.43
C PRO A 176 3.44 9.53 -30.72
N ALA A 177 3.87 9.32 -31.95
CA ALA A 177 5.12 9.84 -32.46
C ALA A 177 5.08 11.37 -32.27
N GLY A 178 5.50 11.80 -31.13
CA GLY A 178 5.73 13.20 -30.82
C GLY A 178 6.87 13.67 -31.70
N ASN A 179 6.50 14.21 -32.84
CA ASN A 179 7.39 14.95 -33.70
C ASN A 179 7.81 16.24 -32.96
N SER A 180 8.77 16.11 -32.05
CA SER A 180 9.43 17.24 -31.44
C SER A 180 10.39 17.86 -32.48
N THR A 181 9.82 18.57 -33.44
CA THR A 181 10.54 19.59 -34.14
C THR A 181 10.90 20.68 -33.11
N SER A 182 12.12 20.61 -32.62
CA SER A 182 12.72 21.68 -31.85
C SER A 182 12.84 22.91 -32.73
N SER A 183 11.81 23.76 -32.71
CA SER A 183 11.94 25.14 -33.19
C SER A 183 12.66 25.92 -32.11
N GLN A 184 13.95 26.03 -32.25
CA GLN A 184 14.80 26.92 -31.49
C GLN A 184 14.39 28.38 -31.81
N PRO A 185 14.03 29.21 -30.81
CA PRO A 185 13.74 30.61 -31.05
C PRO A 185 15.04 31.34 -31.50
N PRO A 186 14.97 32.35 -32.38
CA PRO A 186 16.14 33.08 -32.83
C PRO A 186 16.79 33.84 -31.66
N ALA A 187 18.11 33.76 -31.61
CA ALA A 187 18.94 34.45 -30.65
C ALA A 187 18.74 35.98 -30.73
N SER A 188 18.17 36.55 -29.68
CA SER A 188 18.15 38.01 -29.50
C SER A 188 19.44 38.48 -28.82
N THR A 189 20.13 39.40 -29.47
CA THR A 189 21.34 40.08 -29.02
C THR A 189 21.15 40.75 -27.66
N PRO A 190 22.07 40.64 -26.71
CA PRO A 190 21.95 41.34 -25.41
C PRO A 190 22.32 42.81 -25.55
N GLN A 191 21.38 43.72 -25.34
CA GLN A 191 21.67 45.12 -25.04
C GLN A 191 22.20 45.25 -23.62
N ALA A 192 23.38 45.84 -23.47
CA ALA A 192 24.04 46.15 -22.23
C ALA A 192 23.24 47.16 -21.40
N ARG A 193 22.71 46.78 -20.26
CA ARG A 193 22.29 47.71 -19.20
C ARG A 193 23.37 47.76 -18.13
N LYS A 194 23.88 48.98 -17.91
CA LYS A 194 24.79 49.37 -16.84
C LYS A 194 24.16 49.01 -15.49
N ARG A 195 24.88 48.28 -14.68
CA ARG A 195 24.55 48.07 -13.27
C ARG A 195 25.56 48.80 -12.40
N ASP A 196 25.04 49.64 -11.52
CA ASP A 196 25.78 50.37 -10.52
C ASP A 196 26.39 49.42 -9.49
N SER A 197 27.63 49.76 -9.14
CA SER A 197 28.47 49.02 -8.22
C SER A 197 28.02 49.18 -6.79
N PHE A 198 27.69 48.08 -6.11
CA PHE A 198 27.69 48.03 -4.65
C PHE A 198 28.91 47.22 -4.19
N LYS A 199 29.89 47.95 -3.62
CA LYS A 199 31.09 47.35 -3.02
C LYS A 199 30.71 46.79 -1.63
N MET A 200 30.90 45.51 -1.40
CA MET A 200 31.08 44.98 -0.05
C MET A 200 32.35 44.12 0.02
N ARG A 201 33.29 44.62 0.77
CA ARG A 201 34.54 43.95 1.12
C ARG A 201 34.28 42.88 2.16
N ARG A 202 34.83 41.68 1.99
CA ARG A 202 35.76 41.05 2.96
C ARG A 202 36.22 39.71 2.40
N SER A 203 37.49 39.63 2.19
CA SER A 203 38.30 38.46 1.89
C SER A 203 38.64 37.71 3.17
N VAL A 204 38.47 36.37 3.16
CA VAL A 204 39.23 35.44 4.02
C VAL A 204 39.64 34.28 3.11
N PRO A 205 40.94 33.97 3.00
CA PRO A 205 41.40 32.79 2.26
C PRO A 205 41.37 31.57 3.16
N HIS A 206 40.68 30.53 2.76
CA HIS A 206 40.88 29.19 3.29
C HIS A 206 41.52 28.32 2.25
N ASN A 207 42.79 28.02 2.49
CA ASN A 207 43.54 26.94 1.89
C ASN A 207 43.02 25.63 2.47
N HIS A 208 42.51 24.72 1.65
CA HIS A 208 42.41 23.32 2.00
C HIS A 208 43.09 22.50 0.90
N ASP A 209 44.26 22.01 1.31
CA ASP A 209 45.02 20.96 0.66
C ASP A 209 44.21 19.66 0.70
N HIS A 210 43.82 19.13 -0.46
CA HIS A 210 43.20 17.82 -0.57
C HIS A 210 44.29 16.78 -0.80
N ASP A 211 44.70 16.17 0.29
CA ASP A 211 45.52 14.95 0.33
C ASP A 211 44.74 13.80 -0.35
N LYS A 212 45.17 13.41 -1.53
CA LYS A 212 44.65 12.25 -2.28
C LYS A 212 45.21 10.97 -1.66
N ARG A 213 44.52 10.38 -0.68
CA ARG A 213 44.75 9.00 -0.29
C ARG A 213 44.09 8.05 -1.26
N GLN A 214 44.92 7.44 -2.07
CA GLN A 214 44.59 6.32 -2.95
C GLN A 214 44.39 5.07 -2.10
N LEU A 215 43.14 4.55 -2.00
CA LEU A 215 42.84 3.26 -1.40
C LEU A 215 43.15 2.13 -2.42
N PRO A 216 43.78 1.01 -1.99
CA PRO A 216 44.07 -0.10 -2.90
C PRO A 216 42.77 -0.78 -3.35
N GLY A 217 42.70 -1.05 -4.66
CA GLY A 217 41.58 -1.69 -5.31
C GLY A 217 41.28 -3.09 -4.77
N VAL A 218 40.10 -3.28 -4.22
CA VAL A 218 39.46 -4.56 -4.06
C VAL A 218 38.57 -4.78 -5.26
N GLY A 219 39.03 -5.58 -6.21
CA GLY A 219 38.23 -6.02 -7.34
C GLY A 219 37.14 -6.99 -6.86
N GLY A 220 36.02 -6.44 -6.41
CA GLY A 220 34.78 -7.16 -6.19
C GLY A 220 33.94 -7.09 -7.45
N SER A 221 33.80 -8.21 -8.14
CA SER A 221 32.84 -8.36 -9.22
C SER A 221 31.45 -8.26 -8.60
N PHE A 222 30.85 -7.08 -8.66
CA PHE A 222 29.43 -6.91 -8.33
C PHE A 222 28.62 -7.60 -9.43
N PHE A 223 28.16 -8.80 -9.16
CA PHE A 223 27.09 -9.38 -9.93
C PHE A 223 25.85 -8.50 -9.68
N HIS A 224 25.60 -7.58 -10.59
CA HIS A 224 24.28 -6.99 -10.73
C HIS A 224 23.35 -8.11 -11.20
N VAL A 225 22.70 -8.76 -10.26
CA VAL A 225 21.51 -9.54 -10.57
C VAL A 225 20.40 -8.48 -10.75
N ASN A 226 20.32 -7.92 -11.95
CA ASN A 226 19.09 -7.30 -12.39
C ASN A 226 18.07 -8.43 -12.51
N ALA A 227 17.31 -8.68 -11.46
CA ALA A 227 16.03 -9.35 -11.63
C ALA A 227 15.21 -8.44 -12.54
N PRO A 228 14.82 -8.88 -13.75
CA PRO A 228 13.95 -8.06 -14.58
C PRO A 228 12.61 -7.96 -13.83
N THR A 229 12.29 -6.77 -13.35
CA THR A 229 10.91 -6.41 -13.03
C THR A 229 10.17 -6.50 -14.36
N THR A 230 9.48 -7.59 -14.61
CA THR A 230 8.62 -7.74 -15.79
C THR A 230 7.42 -6.84 -15.57
N ALA A 231 7.49 -5.63 -16.13
CA ALA A 231 6.33 -4.78 -16.29
C ALA A 231 5.29 -5.56 -17.11
N ALA A 232 4.04 -5.61 -16.65
CA ALA A 232 2.96 -6.15 -17.45
C ALA A 232 2.81 -5.27 -18.71
N THR A 233 3.03 -5.83 -19.87
CA THR A 233 3.01 -5.09 -21.15
C THR A 233 1.60 -4.84 -21.68
N THR A 234 0.59 -5.37 -21.00
CA THR A 234 -0.82 -5.25 -21.40
C THR A 234 -1.70 -5.04 -20.18
N PRO A 235 -2.70 -4.13 -20.26
CA PRO A 235 -3.65 -3.92 -19.18
C PRO A 235 -4.36 -5.21 -18.77
N SER A 236 -4.48 -5.43 -17.47
CA SER A 236 -5.15 -6.58 -16.86
C SER A 236 -6.65 -6.54 -17.14
N ASN A 237 -7.17 -7.59 -17.78
CA ASN A 237 -8.61 -7.70 -18.03
C ASN A 237 -9.42 -7.80 -16.73
N LEU A 238 -8.84 -8.41 -15.69
CA LEU A 238 -9.47 -8.47 -14.37
C LEU A 238 -9.68 -7.05 -13.81
N LEU A 239 -8.62 -6.24 -13.75
CA LEU A 239 -8.69 -4.88 -13.21
C LEU A 239 -9.57 -3.97 -14.07
N GLU A 240 -9.48 -4.07 -15.40
CA GLU A 240 -10.38 -3.32 -16.31
C GLU A 240 -11.85 -3.70 -16.08
N THR A 241 -12.15 -4.96 -15.74
CA THR A 241 -13.50 -5.41 -15.43
C THR A 241 -13.98 -4.88 -14.08
N VAL A 242 -13.15 -4.96 -13.04
CA VAL A 242 -13.45 -4.42 -11.70
C VAL A 242 -13.75 -2.93 -11.80
N PHE A 243 -12.82 -2.17 -12.36
CA PHE A 243 -12.93 -0.71 -12.45
C PHE A 243 -13.94 -0.23 -13.50
N GLY A 244 -14.41 -1.12 -14.36
CA GLY A 244 -15.51 -0.81 -15.29
C GLY A 244 -16.80 -0.37 -14.59
N SER A 245 -16.98 -0.72 -13.30
CA SER A 245 -18.13 -0.33 -12.48
C SER A 245 -17.79 0.77 -11.45
N VAL A 246 -16.56 1.31 -11.42
CA VAL A 246 -16.14 2.27 -10.38
C VAL A 246 -16.96 3.56 -10.37
N GLY A 247 -17.45 3.99 -11.54
CA GLY A 247 -18.30 5.18 -11.65
C GLY A 247 -19.68 5.03 -10.99
N GLU A 248 -20.15 3.80 -10.78
CA GLU A 248 -21.43 3.51 -10.11
C GLU A 248 -21.35 3.70 -8.59
N ILE A 249 -20.14 3.72 -8.05
CA ILE A 249 -19.85 3.88 -6.61
C ILE A 249 -19.02 5.14 -6.33
N SER A 250 -19.26 6.23 -7.06
CA SER A 250 -18.53 7.49 -6.88
C SER A 250 -18.75 8.15 -5.51
N GLU A 251 -19.86 7.86 -4.85
CA GLU A 251 -20.19 8.43 -3.55
C GLU A 251 -19.80 7.47 -2.41
N PRO A 252 -19.13 7.94 -1.34
CA PRO A 252 -18.84 7.13 -0.16
C PRO A 252 -20.09 6.45 0.43
N GLY A 253 -19.94 5.17 0.79
CA GLY A 253 -21.03 4.38 1.36
C GLY A 253 -21.95 3.73 0.33
N THR A 254 -21.60 3.82 -0.97
CA THR A 254 -22.32 3.14 -2.04
C THR A 254 -21.70 1.79 -2.39
N LEU A 255 -22.50 0.90 -2.93
CA LEU A 255 -22.10 -0.39 -3.43
C LEU A 255 -22.73 -0.65 -4.79
N THR A 256 -22.07 -1.48 -5.58
CA THR A 256 -22.57 -2.09 -6.82
C THR A 256 -22.10 -3.53 -6.92
N LYS A 257 -22.32 -4.15 -8.04
CA LYS A 257 -21.84 -5.50 -8.32
C LYS A 257 -20.92 -5.47 -9.53
N THR A 258 -19.76 -6.11 -9.42
CA THR A 258 -18.87 -6.27 -10.57
C THR A 258 -19.52 -7.17 -11.63
N LYS A 259 -19.05 -7.09 -12.85
CA LYS A 259 -19.29 -8.17 -13.83
C LYS A 259 -18.55 -9.43 -13.37
N SER A 260 -18.76 -10.55 -14.07
CA SER A 260 -17.99 -11.79 -13.86
C SER A 260 -16.49 -11.52 -13.86
N LEU A 261 -15.79 -11.98 -12.83
CA LEU A 261 -14.34 -11.82 -12.68
C LEU A 261 -13.63 -13.13 -12.98
N ASN A 262 -12.73 -13.09 -13.97
CA ASN A 262 -11.83 -14.20 -14.26
C ASN A 262 -10.57 -14.03 -13.40
N MET A 263 -10.48 -14.80 -12.32
CA MET A 263 -9.36 -14.74 -11.38
C MET A 263 -8.13 -15.51 -11.88
N ALA A 264 -8.27 -16.38 -12.88
CA ALA A 264 -7.17 -17.19 -13.41
C ALA A 264 -6.03 -16.32 -13.97
N GLU A 265 -6.35 -15.14 -14.54
CA GLU A 265 -5.34 -14.17 -14.99
C GLU A 265 -4.44 -13.71 -13.83
N LEU A 266 -5.03 -13.27 -12.74
CA LEU A 266 -4.30 -12.84 -11.54
C LEU A 266 -3.48 -14.00 -10.95
N VAL A 267 -4.11 -15.15 -10.75
CA VAL A 267 -3.45 -16.33 -10.18
C VAL A 267 -2.24 -16.73 -11.03
N SER A 268 -2.37 -16.75 -12.37
CA SER A 268 -1.27 -17.11 -13.26
C SER A 268 -0.14 -16.09 -13.25
N THR A 269 -0.46 -14.79 -13.15
CA THR A 269 0.53 -13.73 -13.02
C THR A 269 1.32 -13.87 -11.72
N LEU A 270 0.63 -14.03 -10.60
CA LEU A 270 1.28 -14.20 -9.30
C LEU A 270 2.09 -15.50 -9.22
N ALA A 271 1.60 -16.59 -9.82
CA ALA A 271 2.27 -17.88 -9.85
C ALA A 271 3.59 -17.87 -10.66
N ALA A 272 3.77 -16.92 -11.55
CA ALA A 272 4.98 -16.79 -12.38
C ALA A 272 6.19 -16.19 -11.61
N GLY A 273 5.98 -15.65 -10.42
CA GLY A 273 6.98 -14.89 -9.67
C GLY A 273 7.28 -15.40 -8.27
N SER A 274 7.73 -14.47 -7.47
CA SER A 274 8.05 -14.63 -6.05
C SER A 274 7.52 -13.45 -5.27
N PHE A 275 7.54 -13.57 -3.94
CA PHE A 275 7.08 -12.53 -3.04
C PHE A 275 8.20 -12.15 -2.07
N GLN A 276 8.42 -10.86 -1.88
CA GLN A 276 9.15 -10.38 -0.72
C GLN A 276 8.23 -10.46 0.49
N THR A 277 8.69 -11.08 1.59
CA THR A 277 7.85 -11.25 2.79
C THR A 277 8.48 -10.62 4.02
N TYR A 278 7.63 -9.98 4.82
CA TYR A 278 7.99 -9.44 6.13
C TYR A 278 6.80 -9.50 7.08
N GLU A 279 7.03 -9.29 8.36
CA GLU A 279 5.98 -9.13 9.36
C GLU A 279 5.86 -7.65 9.69
N GLY A 280 4.70 -7.10 9.40
CA GLY A 280 4.40 -5.69 9.54
C GLY A 280 3.06 -5.44 10.21
N SER A 281 2.35 -4.41 9.76
CA SER A 281 1.09 -3.97 10.33
C SER A 281 0.00 -3.77 9.28
N LEU A 282 -1.21 -3.48 9.74
CA LEU A 282 -2.20 -2.80 8.92
C LEU A 282 -1.68 -1.42 8.50
N THR A 283 -1.96 -0.99 7.28
CA THR A 283 -1.60 0.34 6.77
C THR A 283 -2.65 1.41 7.07
N THR A 284 -3.68 1.04 7.82
CA THR A 284 -4.80 1.90 8.24
C THR A 284 -5.03 1.75 9.74
N PRO A 285 -5.70 2.72 10.41
CA PRO A 285 -6.13 2.55 11.79
C PRO A 285 -6.83 1.20 12.03
N PRO A 286 -6.48 0.52 13.13
CA PRO A 286 -5.64 0.92 14.25
C PRO A 286 -4.15 0.61 14.10
N CYS A 287 -3.64 0.31 12.90
CA CYS A 287 -2.23 0.01 12.61
C CYS A 287 -1.68 -1.18 13.41
N SER A 288 -2.53 -2.17 13.69
CA SER A 288 -2.17 -3.37 14.45
C SER A 288 -1.05 -4.14 13.76
N GLU A 289 -0.04 -4.53 14.53
CA GLU A 289 1.09 -5.34 14.06
C GLU A 289 0.77 -6.83 14.01
N GLY A 290 1.67 -7.64 13.47
CA GLY A 290 1.49 -9.09 13.30
C GLY A 290 0.87 -9.48 11.96
N VAL A 291 0.80 -8.56 11.01
CA VAL A 291 0.33 -8.83 9.64
C VAL A 291 1.45 -9.44 8.82
N ARG A 292 1.20 -10.60 8.22
CA ARG A 292 2.14 -11.20 7.26
C ARG A 292 1.97 -10.56 5.88
N TRP A 293 2.99 -9.84 5.43
CA TRP A 293 3.05 -9.26 4.09
C TRP A 293 3.75 -10.18 3.11
N LEU A 294 3.21 -10.23 1.91
CA LEU A 294 3.69 -10.96 0.74
C LEU A 294 3.57 -10.02 -0.47
N VAL A 295 4.62 -9.24 -0.76
CA VAL A 295 4.60 -8.28 -1.86
C VAL A 295 5.17 -8.93 -3.11
N SER A 296 4.35 -9.00 -4.16
CA SER A 296 4.70 -9.69 -5.42
C SER A 296 5.78 -8.93 -6.20
N ASP A 297 6.71 -9.67 -6.79
CA ASP A 297 7.65 -9.15 -7.80
C ASP A 297 7.00 -9.02 -9.18
N GLN A 298 5.80 -9.61 -9.36
CA GLN A 298 4.99 -9.44 -10.56
C GLN A 298 4.08 -8.24 -10.41
N LYS A 299 3.91 -7.49 -11.51
CA LYS A 299 3.08 -6.28 -11.55
C LYS A 299 1.89 -6.48 -12.47
N LEU A 300 0.82 -5.79 -12.17
CA LEU A 300 -0.32 -5.62 -13.08
C LEU A 300 -0.25 -4.25 -13.73
N SER A 301 -1.07 -4.03 -14.75
CA SER A 301 -1.25 -2.70 -15.33
C SER A 301 -2.71 -2.43 -15.67
N ILE A 302 -3.05 -1.15 -15.79
CA ILE A 302 -4.35 -0.66 -16.25
C ILE A 302 -4.17 0.44 -17.28
N LYS A 303 -5.22 0.70 -18.06
CA LYS A 303 -5.22 1.81 -19.02
C LYS A 303 -5.19 3.16 -18.31
N THR A 304 -4.59 4.17 -18.95
CA THR A 304 -4.61 5.55 -18.48
C THR A 304 -6.02 6.06 -18.20
N SER A 305 -6.99 5.75 -19.09
CA SER A 305 -8.38 6.15 -18.89
C SER A 305 -9.02 5.50 -17.66
N THR A 306 -8.72 4.23 -17.40
CA THR A 306 -9.20 3.51 -16.22
C THR A 306 -8.57 4.07 -14.95
N PHE A 307 -7.26 4.34 -14.97
CA PHE A 307 -6.56 5.00 -13.86
C PHE A 307 -7.22 6.33 -13.48
N HIS A 308 -7.52 7.20 -14.45
CA HIS A 308 -8.19 8.47 -14.17
C HIS A 308 -9.60 8.30 -13.60
N SER A 309 -10.35 7.30 -14.06
CA SER A 309 -11.66 7.00 -13.49
C SER A 309 -11.56 6.57 -12.03
N VAL A 310 -10.63 5.68 -11.71
CA VAL A 310 -10.36 5.24 -10.33
C VAL A 310 -9.88 6.40 -9.46
N GLN A 311 -8.94 7.20 -9.96
CA GLN A 311 -8.41 8.35 -9.26
C GLN A 311 -9.50 9.38 -8.92
N SER A 312 -10.48 9.57 -9.78
CA SER A 312 -11.60 10.50 -9.53
C SER A 312 -12.51 10.04 -8.38
N VAL A 313 -12.53 8.75 -8.06
CA VAL A 313 -13.34 8.16 -6.98
C VAL A 313 -12.55 8.01 -5.69
N ILE A 314 -11.34 7.44 -5.75
CA ILE A 314 -10.53 7.16 -4.56
C ILE A 314 -9.73 8.40 -4.12
N GLY A 315 -9.18 9.17 -5.07
CA GLY A 315 -8.23 10.25 -4.79
C GLY A 315 -6.90 9.71 -4.28
N PHE A 316 -6.26 10.46 -3.36
CA PHE A 316 -5.02 10.06 -2.69
C PHE A 316 -5.34 9.29 -1.41
N ASN A 317 -4.84 8.06 -1.30
CA ASN A 317 -5.12 7.19 -0.15
C ASN A 317 -3.94 6.29 0.25
N SER A 318 -2.74 6.84 0.28
CA SER A 318 -1.54 6.09 0.68
C SER A 318 -0.99 6.61 1.99
N ARG A 319 -0.68 5.68 2.90
CA ARG A 319 0.14 5.95 4.08
C ARG A 319 1.59 6.11 3.64
N PHE A 320 2.33 7.04 4.23
CA PHE A 320 3.76 7.21 3.93
C PHE A 320 4.56 5.97 4.39
N PRO A 321 5.68 5.63 3.70
CA PRO A 321 6.55 4.53 4.08
C PRO A 321 7.07 4.71 5.51
N GLN A 322 7.07 3.63 6.26
CA GLN A 322 7.56 3.58 7.63
C GLN A 322 9.07 3.33 7.65
N GLY A 323 9.69 3.47 8.81
CA GLY A 323 11.10 3.15 9.02
C GLY A 323 11.40 1.65 8.90
N ALA A 324 12.66 1.28 9.05
CA ALA A 324 13.05 -0.13 9.10
C ALA A 324 12.36 -0.85 10.27
N LEU A 325 12.05 -2.14 10.05
CA LEU A 325 11.36 -2.95 11.05
C LEU A 325 12.19 -3.06 12.34
N GLY A 326 11.53 -2.89 13.47
CA GLY A 326 12.15 -2.86 14.80
C GLY A 326 12.73 -1.50 15.20
N GLU A 327 12.79 -0.53 14.30
CA GLU A 327 13.24 0.83 14.60
C GLU A 327 12.11 1.66 15.25
N PRO A 328 12.46 2.71 16.01
CA PRO A 328 11.45 3.60 16.58
C PRO A 328 10.52 4.19 15.52
N ASN A 329 9.22 4.22 15.83
CA ASN A 329 8.23 4.82 14.95
C ASN A 329 8.62 6.27 14.59
N THR A 330 8.49 6.63 13.32
CA THR A 330 8.86 7.96 12.83
C THR A 330 8.14 9.10 13.57
N LEU A 331 6.85 8.91 13.90
CA LEU A 331 6.08 9.93 14.62
C LEU A 331 6.52 10.05 16.07
N ASP A 332 6.83 8.93 16.75
CA ASP A 332 7.36 8.92 18.12
C ASP A 332 8.76 9.55 18.17
N ALA A 333 9.61 9.23 17.20
CA ALA A 333 10.93 9.84 17.07
C ALA A 333 10.85 11.36 16.87
N LEU A 334 9.97 11.84 15.99
CA LEU A 334 9.73 13.27 15.79
C LEU A 334 9.19 13.95 17.05
N ALA A 335 8.24 13.33 17.76
CA ALA A 335 7.70 13.87 19.01
C ALA A 335 8.75 14.02 20.10
N LYS A 336 9.76 13.15 20.15
CA LYS A 336 10.90 13.22 21.07
C LYS A 336 11.91 14.30 20.71
N MET A 337 12.04 14.67 19.42
CA MET A 337 12.96 15.73 18.97
C MET A 337 12.43 17.13 19.24
N VAL A 338 11.12 17.29 19.42
CA VAL A 338 10.47 18.60 19.63
C VAL A 338 10.32 18.94 21.14
N ARG A 339 10.58 18.00 22.02
CA ARG A 339 10.58 18.18 23.48
C ARG A 339 11.96 18.58 24.01
#